data_233efb05df358dc65993623156d4ce57
#
_entry.id   233efb05df358dc65993623156d4ce57
#
_cell.length_a   1.000
_cell.length_b   1.000
_cell.length_c   1.000
_cell.angle_alpha   90.00
_cell.angle_beta   90.00
_cell.angle_gamma   90.00
#
_symmetry.space_group_name_H-M   'P 1'
#
loop_
_entity.id
_entity.type
_entity.pdbx_description
1 polymer ?
#
loop_
_entity_poly.entity_id
_entity_poly.type
_entity_poly.pdbx_seq_one_letter_code
_entity_poly.pdbx_strand_id
1 'polypeptide(L)'
;MKNSSVKQNNRSDILSVIMARQPVSRKQVSELLEISPAAVTNIVDELISSGLVVEGAFGEASARGGRRPIFLRICEEAGLVLTAAFRLQDAWISVCNLMGKELFSRSYADFSFDGMPRLFQTLSADTAQLIEQAGGRERFVGAGLSIPGTVENNRVLYSPELGLVDCDLTAVLQKELQMPVYIDKDVYLNALGENWMGAGWDYSD
;
A
#
# COMPACT_ATOMS: atom_id res chain seq x y z
N MET A 1 9.03 14.80 20.67
CA MET A 1 8.21 13.64 20.31
C MET A 1 6.89 14.01 19.60
N LYS A 2 6.07 14.99 20.04
CA LYS A 2 4.81 15.38 19.35
C LYS A 2 4.99 15.86 17.89
N ASN A 3 6.05 16.61 17.56
CA ASN A 3 6.26 17.13 16.20
C ASN A 3 6.62 16.03 15.16
N SER A 4 7.25 14.95 15.60
CA SER A 4 7.61 13.84 14.70
C SER A 4 6.38 13.01 14.28
N SER A 5 5.45 12.76 15.21
CA SER A 5 4.21 12.02 14.91
C SER A 5 3.26 12.83 14.02
N VAL A 6 3.13 14.13 14.24
CA VAL A 6 2.30 15.01 13.39
C VAL A 6 2.89 15.08 11.96
N LYS A 7 4.21 15.20 11.82
CA LYS A 7 4.86 15.22 10.50
C LYS A 7 4.66 13.88 9.78
N GLN A 8 4.70 12.77 10.51
CA GLN A 8 4.52 11.43 9.93
C GLN A 8 3.06 11.21 9.48
N ASN A 9 2.09 11.68 10.26
CA ASN A 9 0.69 11.65 9.87
C ASN A 9 0.45 12.51 8.63
N ASN A 10 0.91 13.76 8.62
CA ASN A 10 0.77 14.65 7.46
C ASN A 10 1.43 14.06 6.19
N ARG A 11 2.57 13.36 6.33
CA ARG A 11 3.23 12.69 5.19
C ARG A 11 2.35 11.57 4.62
N SER A 12 1.74 10.76 5.47
CA SER A 12 0.82 9.70 5.08
C SER A 12 -0.41 10.27 4.38
N ASP A 13 -1.03 11.31 4.98
CA ASP A 13 -2.23 11.94 4.45
C ASP A 13 -1.97 12.59 3.09
N ILE A 14 -0.85 13.31 2.94
CA ILE A 14 -0.44 13.93 1.67
C ILE A 14 -0.22 12.86 0.60
N LEU A 15 0.47 11.75 0.93
CA LEU A 15 0.71 10.67 0.00
C LEU A 15 -0.61 10.01 -0.44
N SER A 16 -1.53 9.79 0.50
CA SER A 16 -2.87 9.25 0.24
C SER A 16 -3.67 10.15 -0.69
N VAL A 17 -3.67 11.46 -0.48
CA VAL A 17 -4.34 12.41 -1.37
C VAL A 17 -3.71 12.41 -2.77
N ILE A 18 -2.37 12.39 -2.88
CA ILE A 18 -1.71 12.32 -4.18
C ILE A 18 -2.11 11.02 -4.89
N MET A 19 -2.04 9.89 -4.20
CA MET A 19 -2.40 8.57 -4.75
C MET A 19 -3.83 8.55 -5.26
N ALA A 20 -4.73 9.07 -4.44
CA ALA A 20 -6.15 9.08 -4.70
C ALA A 20 -6.58 10.14 -5.72
N ARG A 21 -5.96 11.30 -5.81
CA ARG A 21 -6.43 12.47 -6.59
C ARG A 21 -5.52 12.87 -7.75
N GLN A 22 -4.51 12.06 -8.05
CA GLN A 22 -3.57 12.36 -9.15
C GLN A 22 -4.26 12.43 -10.53
N PRO A 23 -3.92 13.42 -11.35
CA PRO A 23 -2.92 14.45 -11.12
C PRO A 23 -3.44 15.59 -10.22
N VAL A 24 -2.72 15.92 -9.15
CA VAL A 24 -3.11 16.92 -8.14
C VAL A 24 -1.98 17.92 -7.89
N SER A 25 -2.29 19.20 -7.68
CA SER A 25 -1.28 20.23 -7.37
C SER A 25 -1.05 20.37 -5.86
N ARG A 26 0.14 20.89 -5.45
CA ARG A 26 0.42 21.21 -4.04
C ARG A 26 -0.64 22.09 -3.39
N LYS A 27 -1.21 23.02 -4.15
CA LYS A 27 -2.28 23.89 -3.67
C LYS A 27 -3.55 23.09 -3.35
N GLN A 28 -3.98 22.23 -4.25
CA GLN A 28 -5.14 21.36 -4.01
C GLN A 28 -4.93 20.42 -2.81
N VAL A 29 -3.74 19.84 -2.65
CA VAL A 29 -3.39 19.03 -1.49
C VAL A 29 -3.50 19.85 -0.19
N SER A 30 -3.00 21.09 -0.19
CA SER A 30 -3.10 22.01 0.95
C SER A 30 -4.56 22.34 1.31
N GLU A 31 -5.40 22.57 0.31
CA GLU A 31 -6.82 22.88 0.48
C GLU A 31 -7.61 21.65 0.99
N LEU A 32 -7.35 20.47 0.45
CA LEU A 32 -8.05 19.24 0.83
C LEU A 32 -7.74 18.78 2.25
N LEU A 33 -6.50 18.96 2.69
CA LEU A 33 -6.06 18.50 4.02
C LEU A 33 -6.03 19.61 5.08
N GLU A 34 -6.33 20.84 4.70
CA GLU A 34 -6.24 22.02 5.58
C GLU A 34 -4.84 22.18 6.21
N ILE A 35 -3.80 21.73 5.51
CA ILE A 35 -2.40 21.84 5.89
C ILE A 35 -1.78 23.07 5.23
N SER A 36 -0.92 23.80 5.93
CA SER A 36 -0.29 25.00 5.39
C SER A 36 0.51 24.70 4.11
N PRO A 37 0.48 25.60 3.10
CA PRO A 37 1.20 25.41 1.84
C PRO A 37 2.70 25.16 2.02
N ALA A 38 3.32 25.76 3.03
CA ALA A 38 4.73 25.56 3.35
C ALA A 38 5.01 24.13 3.84
N ALA A 39 4.15 23.59 4.71
CA ALA A 39 4.28 22.21 5.19
C ALA A 39 4.06 21.20 4.06
N VAL A 40 3.06 21.40 3.22
CA VAL A 40 2.82 20.56 2.03
C VAL A 40 4.04 20.59 1.10
N THR A 41 4.58 21.78 0.81
CA THR A 41 5.75 21.92 -0.06
C THR A 41 6.94 21.12 0.48
N ASN A 42 7.27 21.28 1.77
CA ASN A 42 8.39 20.56 2.38
C ASN A 42 8.22 19.04 2.30
N ILE A 43 7.01 18.53 2.60
CA ILE A 43 6.74 17.09 2.57
C ILE A 43 6.75 16.57 1.14
N VAL A 44 6.17 17.30 0.19
CA VAL A 44 6.18 16.89 -1.23
C VAL A 44 7.61 16.88 -1.78
N ASP A 45 8.46 17.85 -1.41
CA ASP A 45 9.86 17.86 -1.82
C ASP A 45 10.63 16.66 -1.26
N GLU A 46 10.34 16.24 -0.01
CA GLU A 46 10.87 15.01 0.56
C GLU A 46 10.38 13.76 -0.22
N LEU A 47 9.10 13.72 -0.62
CA LEU A 47 8.53 12.62 -1.41
C LEU A 47 9.14 12.54 -2.81
N ILE A 48 9.37 13.67 -3.44
CA ILE A 48 10.07 13.75 -4.76
C ILE A 48 11.52 13.30 -4.61
N SER A 49 12.21 13.79 -3.58
CA SER A 49 13.62 13.43 -3.33
C SER A 49 13.80 11.93 -3.03
N SER A 50 12.78 11.29 -2.44
CA SER A 50 12.74 9.83 -2.24
C SER A 50 12.30 9.03 -3.47
N GLY A 51 11.95 9.69 -4.57
CA GLY A 51 11.49 9.06 -5.80
C GLY A 51 10.05 8.55 -5.77
N LEU A 52 9.31 8.73 -4.68
CA LEU A 52 7.93 8.24 -4.55
C LEU A 52 6.92 9.07 -5.33
N VAL A 53 7.20 10.35 -5.52
CA VAL A 53 6.34 11.30 -6.23
C VAL A 53 7.13 11.95 -7.36
N VAL A 54 6.49 12.19 -8.47
CA VAL A 54 7.05 12.92 -9.61
C VAL A 54 6.19 14.12 -9.96
N GLU A 55 6.84 15.18 -10.43
CA GLU A 55 6.16 16.31 -11.03
C GLU A 55 5.89 16.01 -12.51
N GLY A 56 4.65 16.19 -12.93
CA GLY A 56 4.21 15.93 -14.29
C GLY A 56 3.70 17.18 -14.99
N ALA A 57 2.95 17.00 -16.08
CA ALA A 57 2.46 18.04 -16.96
C ALA A 57 1.89 19.26 -16.24
N PHE A 58 2.15 20.45 -16.82
CA PHE A 58 1.58 21.69 -16.34
C PHE A 58 0.07 21.72 -16.63
N GLY A 59 -0.74 22.10 -15.63
CA GLY A 59 -2.15 22.38 -15.83
C GLY A 59 -2.38 23.63 -16.70
N GLU A 60 -3.63 23.84 -17.08
CA GLU A 60 -4.03 25.09 -17.73
C GLU A 60 -3.86 26.28 -16.76
N ALA A 61 -3.44 27.42 -17.29
CA ALA A 61 -3.41 28.65 -16.51
C ALA A 61 -4.83 29.01 -16.10
N SER A 62 -5.03 29.45 -14.84
CA SER A 62 -6.35 29.91 -14.43
C SER A 62 -6.80 31.07 -15.31
N ALA A 63 -8.11 31.21 -15.56
CA ALA A 63 -8.71 32.28 -16.33
C ALA A 63 -8.37 33.69 -15.78
N ARG A 64 -7.89 33.78 -14.54
CA ARG A 64 -7.47 35.03 -13.85
C ARG A 64 -5.98 35.32 -13.97
N GLY A 65 -5.22 34.52 -14.75
CA GLY A 65 -3.77 34.63 -14.85
C GLY A 65 -3.08 33.97 -13.64
N GLY A 66 -1.78 33.75 -13.74
CA GLY A 66 -0.95 33.14 -12.70
C GLY A 66 -0.05 32.03 -13.26
N ARG A 67 0.90 31.57 -12.43
CA ARG A 67 1.77 30.45 -12.79
C ARG A 67 0.95 29.17 -12.95
N ARG A 68 1.17 28.46 -14.06
CA ARG A 68 0.51 27.15 -14.29
C ARG A 68 0.82 26.20 -13.15
N PRO A 69 -0.19 25.49 -12.61
CA PRO A 69 0.03 24.49 -11.56
C PRO A 69 0.90 23.36 -12.09
N ILE A 70 1.83 22.90 -11.26
CA ILE A 70 2.60 21.68 -11.48
C ILE A 70 1.84 20.55 -10.80
N PHE A 71 1.56 19.50 -11.53
CA PHE A 71 0.86 18.35 -11.01
C PHE A 71 1.79 17.28 -10.45
N LEU A 72 1.35 16.66 -9.37
CA LEU A 72 2.01 15.57 -8.68
C LEU A 72 1.37 14.25 -9.07
N ARG A 73 2.20 13.23 -9.19
CA ARG A 73 1.78 11.83 -9.40
C ARG A 73 2.67 10.90 -8.61
N ILE A 74 2.15 9.73 -8.25
CA ILE A 74 2.97 8.63 -7.73
C ILE A 74 3.89 8.13 -8.84
N CYS A 75 5.14 7.88 -8.51
CA CYS A 75 6.06 7.16 -9.38
C CYS A 75 5.76 5.65 -9.25
N GLU A 76 5.08 5.08 -10.23
CA GLU A 76 4.63 3.69 -10.19
C GLU A 76 5.79 2.70 -10.04
N GLU A 77 6.94 3.05 -10.62
CA GLU A 77 8.14 2.22 -10.64
C GLU A 77 9.08 2.45 -9.44
N ALA A 78 8.74 3.38 -8.54
CA ALA A 78 9.58 3.71 -7.38
C ALA A 78 9.74 2.55 -6.39
N GLY A 79 8.88 1.54 -6.48
CA GLY A 79 8.96 0.35 -5.66
C GLY A 79 7.90 -0.67 -6.04
N LEU A 80 8.06 -1.87 -5.50
CA LEU A 80 7.12 -2.96 -5.65
C LEU A 80 6.53 -3.32 -4.28
N VAL A 81 5.33 -3.89 -4.31
CA VAL A 81 4.65 -4.44 -3.13
C VAL A 81 4.39 -5.92 -3.39
N LEU A 82 4.79 -6.75 -2.45
CA LEU A 82 4.35 -8.14 -2.41
C LEU A 82 2.99 -8.18 -1.71
N THR A 83 2.00 -8.83 -2.32
CA THR A 83 0.68 -8.98 -1.71
C THR A 83 0.31 -10.45 -1.60
N ALA A 84 -0.39 -10.82 -0.53
CA ALA A 84 -1.02 -12.12 -0.39
C ALA A 84 -2.44 -11.98 0.13
N ALA A 85 -3.37 -12.72 -0.45
CA ALA A 85 -4.75 -12.77 -0.03
C ALA A 85 -5.18 -14.22 0.18
N PHE A 86 -5.84 -14.48 1.31
CA PHE A 86 -6.34 -15.79 1.69
C PHE A 86 -7.86 -15.76 1.77
N ARG A 87 -8.49 -16.77 1.21
CA ARG A 87 -9.92 -17.05 1.35
C ARG A 87 -10.08 -18.50 1.76
N LEU A 88 -11.31 -18.91 2.01
CA LEU A 88 -11.63 -20.26 2.53
C LEU A 88 -11.03 -21.40 1.69
N GLN A 89 -10.99 -21.27 0.37
CA GLN A 89 -10.51 -22.32 -0.53
C GLN A 89 -9.48 -21.83 -1.56
N ASP A 90 -9.16 -20.55 -1.54
CA ASP A 90 -8.26 -19.94 -2.51
C ASP A 90 -7.21 -19.07 -1.82
N ALA A 91 -6.03 -19.00 -2.41
CA ALA A 91 -4.99 -18.07 -2.03
C ALA A 91 -4.33 -17.44 -3.26
N TRP A 92 -3.88 -16.22 -3.12
CA TRP A 92 -3.13 -15.48 -4.15
C TRP A 92 -1.89 -14.86 -3.55
N ILE A 93 -0.83 -14.88 -4.33
CA ILE A 93 0.36 -14.08 -4.07
C ILE A 93 0.62 -13.27 -5.32
N SER A 94 0.81 -11.97 -5.18
CA SER A 94 1.08 -11.09 -6.33
C SER A 94 2.19 -10.10 -6.03
N VAL A 95 2.89 -9.69 -7.08
CA VAL A 95 3.79 -8.55 -7.09
C VAL A 95 3.11 -7.42 -7.84
N CYS A 96 2.91 -6.30 -7.17
CA CYS A 96 2.26 -5.12 -7.72
C CYS A 96 3.22 -3.92 -7.72
N ASN A 97 3.01 -2.98 -8.64
CA ASN A 97 3.62 -1.65 -8.54
C ASN A 97 2.91 -0.81 -7.47
N LEU A 98 3.39 0.41 -7.20
CA LEU A 98 2.80 1.30 -6.19
C LEU A 98 1.37 1.77 -6.51
N MET A 99 0.91 1.57 -7.74
CA MET A 99 -0.47 1.86 -8.15
C MET A 99 -1.37 0.63 -8.16
N GLY A 100 -0.91 -0.50 -7.59
CA GLY A 100 -1.69 -1.73 -7.49
C GLY A 100 -1.80 -2.52 -8.79
N LYS A 101 -1.08 -2.12 -9.86
CA LYS A 101 -1.02 -2.90 -11.09
C LYS A 101 -0.24 -4.19 -10.83
N GLU A 102 -0.91 -5.32 -11.02
CA GLU A 102 -0.29 -6.63 -10.91
C GLU A 102 0.73 -6.84 -12.05
N LEU A 103 1.91 -7.26 -11.70
CA LEU A 103 3.01 -7.58 -12.62
C LEU A 103 3.22 -9.09 -12.74
N PHE A 104 3.18 -9.78 -11.61
CA PHE A 104 3.32 -11.23 -11.50
C PHE A 104 2.38 -11.75 -10.44
N SER A 105 1.86 -12.96 -10.60
CA SER A 105 1.03 -13.59 -9.58
C SER A 105 1.11 -15.11 -9.59
N ARG A 106 0.67 -15.70 -8.49
CA ARG A 106 0.38 -17.12 -8.31
C ARG A 106 -0.97 -17.26 -7.62
N SER A 107 -1.79 -18.16 -8.12
CA SER A 107 -3.09 -18.49 -7.51
C SER A 107 -3.12 -19.97 -7.16
N TYR A 108 -3.79 -20.28 -6.07
CA TYR A 108 -3.95 -21.62 -5.53
C TYR A 108 -5.44 -21.86 -5.34
N ALA A 109 -6.02 -22.73 -6.18
CA ALA A 109 -7.37 -23.22 -6.02
C ALA A 109 -7.39 -24.45 -5.11
N ASP A 110 -8.51 -24.70 -4.46
CA ASP A 110 -8.69 -25.81 -3.51
C ASP A 110 -7.64 -25.82 -2.38
N PHE A 111 -7.23 -24.64 -1.97
CA PHE A 111 -6.23 -24.46 -0.91
C PHE A 111 -6.83 -24.83 0.43
N SER A 112 -6.51 -26.01 0.94
CA SER A 112 -6.81 -26.38 2.32
C SER A 112 -5.69 -25.92 3.24
N PHE A 113 -6.03 -25.14 4.26
CA PHE A 113 -5.08 -24.64 5.22
C PHE A 113 -4.91 -25.63 6.38
N ASP A 114 -3.80 -26.36 6.39
CA ASP A 114 -3.45 -27.29 7.47
C ASP A 114 -2.45 -26.65 8.48
N GLY A 115 -2.70 -25.38 8.80
CA GLY A 115 -1.90 -24.63 9.77
C GLY A 115 -0.65 -23.94 9.22
N MET A 116 0.08 -23.26 10.11
CA MET A 116 1.24 -22.41 9.81
C MET A 116 2.32 -23.10 8.96
N PRO A 117 2.71 -24.36 9.17
CA PRO A 117 3.79 -24.97 8.41
C PRO A 117 3.54 -25.02 6.90
N ARG A 118 2.29 -25.27 6.50
CA ARG A 118 1.91 -25.35 5.09
C ARG A 118 1.83 -23.97 4.45
N LEU A 119 1.31 -22.97 5.19
CA LEU A 119 1.36 -21.57 4.76
C LEU A 119 2.78 -21.16 4.42
N PHE A 120 3.72 -21.41 5.32
CA PHE A 120 5.14 -21.07 5.10
C PHE A 120 5.74 -21.82 3.92
N GLN A 121 5.47 -23.11 3.77
CA GLN A 121 5.96 -23.87 2.64
C GLN A 121 5.49 -23.30 1.29
N THR A 122 4.20 -22.99 1.21
CA THR A 122 3.61 -22.46 -0.04
C THR A 122 4.08 -21.02 -0.30
N LEU A 123 4.08 -20.16 0.72
CA LEU A 123 4.48 -18.77 0.56
C LEU A 123 5.98 -18.60 0.29
N SER A 124 6.86 -19.39 0.91
CA SER A 124 8.29 -19.14 0.83
C SER A 124 8.89 -19.44 -0.54
N ALA A 125 8.56 -20.58 -1.15
CA ALA A 125 9.13 -20.98 -2.44
C ALA A 125 8.66 -20.08 -3.58
N ASP A 126 7.34 -19.87 -3.71
CA ASP A 126 6.79 -19.09 -4.80
C ASP A 126 7.04 -17.59 -4.61
N THR A 127 7.05 -17.10 -3.37
CA THR A 127 7.45 -15.73 -3.05
C THR A 127 8.89 -15.46 -3.44
N ALA A 128 9.81 -16.38 -3.15
CA ALA A 128 11.20 -16.22 -3.56
C ALA A 128 11.35 -16.14 -5.08
N GLN A 129 10.62 -16.98 -5.84
CA GLN A 129 10.61 -16.91 -7.29
C GLN A 129 10.02 -15.60 -7.82
N LEU A 130 8.92 -15.12 -7.24
CA LEU A 130 8.30 -13.85 -7.64
C LEU A 130 9.22 -12.66 -7.36
N ILE A 131 9.93 -12.67 -6.21
CA ILE A 131 10.92 -11.64 -5.87
C ILE A 131 12.07 -11.65 -6.86
N GLU A 132 12.57 -12.83 -7.25
CA GLU A 132 13.64 -12.95 -8.25
C GLU A 132 13.18 -12.47 -9.63
N GLN A 133 11.99 -12.88 -10.08
CA GLN A 133 11.37 -12.41 -11.34
C GLN A 133 11.19 -10.90 -11.39
N ALA A 134 10.91 -10.30 -10.25
CA ALA A 134 10.72 -8.86 -10.11
C ALA A 134 12.04 -8.06 -10.08
N GLY A 135 13.20 -8.75 -10.09
CA GLY A 135 14.52 -8.12 -10.13
C GLY A 135 15.19 -7.94 -8.77
N GLY A 136 14.73 -8.66 -7.75
CA GLY A 136 15.36 -8.70 -6.43
C GLY A 136 14.57 -7.98 -5.34
N ARG A 137 14.92 -8.33 -4.10
CA ARG A 137 14.22 -7.88 -2.88
C ARG A 137 14.31 -6.37 -2.64
N GLU A 138 15.41 -5.76 -3.03
CA GLU A 138 15.68 -4.33 -2.86
C GLU A 138 14.69 -3.41 -3.59
N ARG A 139 13.94 -3.97 -4.55
CA ARG A 139 12.87 -3.26 -5.25
C ARG A 139 11.58 -3.17 -4.44
N PHE A 140 11.44 -3.96 -3.37
CA PHE A 140 10.20 -4.02 -2.60
C PHE A 140 10.20 -3.03 -1.44
N VAL A 141 9.13 -2.25 -1.35
CA VAL A 141 8.88 -1.33 -0.23
C VAL A 141 8.25 -2.05 0.96
N GLY A 142 7.65 -3.21 0.75
CA GLY A 142 7.03 -4.02 1.79
C GLY A 142 6.09 -5.09 1.25
N ALA A 143 5.46 -5.80 2.16
CA ALA A 143 4.43 -6.79 1.87
C ALA A 143 3.13 -6.49 2.61
N GLY A 144 2.00 -6.78 1.98
CA GLY A 144 0.66 -6.66 2.53
C GLY A 144 -0.09 -7.99 2.47
N LEU A 145 -0.71 -8.40 3.58
CA LEU A 145 -1.49 -9.62 3.66
C LEU A 145 -2.93 -9.34 4.05
N SER A 146 -3.84 -9.89 3.28
CA SER A 146 -5.28 -9.91 3.53
C SER A 146 -5.67 -11.23 4.20
N ILE A 147 -6.16 -11.17 5.43
CA ILE A 147 -6.47 -12.34 6.26
C ILE A 147 -7.97 -12.35 6.60
N PRO A 148 -8.68 -13.47 6.36
CA PRO A 148 -10.03 -13.62 6.86
C PRO A 148 -9.98 -13.79 8.38
N GLY A 149 -10.83 -13.07 9.12
CA GLY A 149 -10.89 -13.16 10.59
C GLY A 149 -10.72 -11.84 11.32
N THR A 150 -10.15 -11.90 12.52
CA THR A 150 -9.92 -10.73 13.39
C THR A 150 -8.42 -10.40 13.44
N VAL A 151 -8.08 -9.21 13.01
CA VAL A 151 -6.72 -8.66 13.06
C VAL A 151 -6.75 -7.34 13.82
N GLU A 152 -5.83 -7.14 14.74
CA GLU A 152 -5.64 -5.89 15.47
C GLU A 152 -4.15 -5.58 15.60
N ASN A 153 -3.80 -4.32 15.38
CA ASN A 153 -2.42 -3.84 15.49
C ASN A 153 -1.41 -4.73 14.72
N ASN A 154 -1.78 -5.13 13.50
CA ASN A 154 -0.94 -5.97 12.65
C ASN A 154 -0.70 -7.41 13.21
N ARG A 155 -1.56 -7.89 14.10
CA ARG A 155 -1.53 -9.21 14.74
C ARG A 155 -2.82 -9.96 14.47
N VAL A 156 -2.74 -11.22 14.11
CA VAL A 156 -3.90 -12.09 13.90
C VAL A 156 -4.39 -12.61 15.25
N LEU A 157 -5.54 -12.14 15.70
CA LEU A 157 -6.14 -12.61 16.95
C LEU A 157 -6.87 -13.93 16.73
N TYR A 158 -7.63 -14.03 15.65
CA TYR A 158 -8.41 -15.22 15.34
C TYR A 158 -8.72 -15.31 13.85
N SER A 159 -8.34 -16.40 13.21
CA SER A 159 -8.68 -16.75 11.83
C SER A 159 -8.99 -18.24 11.78
N PRO A 160 -10.27 -18.63 11.91
CA PRO A 160 -10.66 -20.05 11.92
C PRO A 160 -10.38 -20.71 10.57
N GLU A 161 -10.55 -19.98 9.48
CA GLU A 161 -10.27 -20.46 8.12
C GLU A 161 -8.79 -20.83 7.93
N LEU A 162 -7.90 -20.12 8.61
CA LEU A 162 -6.46 -20.38 8.56
C LEU A 162 -5.94 -21.15 9.77
N GLY A 163 -6.80 -21.56 10.69
CA GLY A 163 -6.40 -22.23 11.92
C GLY A 163 -5.48 -21.40 12.82
N LEU A 164 -5.55 -20.06 12.74
CA LEU A 164 -4.68 -19.15 13.48
C LEU A 164 -5.40 -18.59 14.71
N VAL A 165 -4.72 -18.64 15.86
CA VAL A 165 -5.17 -18.06 17.12
C VAL A 165 -4.02 -17.35 17.78
N ASP A 166 -4.21 -16.06 18.10
CA ASP A 166 -3.25 -15.19 18.80
C ASP A 166 -1.82 -15.30 18.20
N CYS A 167 -1.72 -15.15 16.88
CA CYS A 167 -0.51 -15.39 16.13
C CYS A 167 0.15 -14.06 15.71
N ASP A 168 1.44 -13.90 16.04
CA ASP A 168 2.27 -12.81 15.52
C ASP A 168 2.86 -13.19 14.16
N LEU A 169 1.98 -13.37 13.19
CA LEU A 169 2.35 -13.71 11.81
C LEU A 169 3.22 -12.63 11.18
N THR A 170 3.00 -11.37 11.56
CA THR A 170 3.78 -10.24 11.06
C THR A 170 5.25 -10.37 11.39
N ALA A 171 5.61 -10.61 12.65
CA ALA A 171 7.01 -10.74 13.06
C ALA A 171 7.70 -11.91 12.37
N VAL A 172 6.99 -13.02 12.18
CA VAL A 172 7.53 -14.19 11.49
C VAL A 172 7.81 -13.89 10.03
N LEU A 173 6.84 -13.29 9.32
CA LEU A 173 7.00 -12.95 7.91
C LEU A 173 8.01 -11.82 7.66
N GLN A 174 8.09 -10.83 8.54
CA GLN A 174 9.12 -9.79 8.44
C GLN A 174 10.54 -10.38 8.50
N LYS A 175 10.74 -11.35 9.39
CA LYS A 175 12.03 -12.05 9.50
C LYS A 175 12.36 -12.88 8.25
N GLU A 176 11.36 -13.56 7.70
CA GLU A 176 11.53 -14.42 6.52
C GLU A 176 11.74 -13.59 5.25
N LEU A 177 10.87 -12.62 5.02
CA LEU A 177 10.88 -11.77 3.82
C LEU A 177 11.95 -10.68 3.88
N GLN A 178 12.45 -10.33 5.07
CA GLN A 178 13.38 -9.22 5.32
C GLN A 178 12.90 -7.88 4.73
N MET A 179 11.61 -7.61 4.85
CA MET A 179 10.96 -6.37 4.47
C MET A 179 9.81 -6.06 5.43
N PRO A 180 9.31 -4.81 5.50
CA PRO A 180 8.12 -4.48 6.27
C PRO A 180 6.92 -5.33 5.84
N VAL A 181 6.16 -5.87 6.80
CA VAL A 181 4.95 -6.64 6.54
C VAL A 181 3.78 -6.02 7.28
N TYR A 182 2.66 -5.87 6.58
CA TYR A 182 1.40 -5.38 7.11
C TYR A 182 0.31 -6.41 6.89
N ILE A 183 -0.49 -6.65 7.92
CA ILE A 183 -1.58 -7.61 7.88
C ILE A 183 -2.84 -6.92 8.36
N ASP A 184 -3.93 -7.08 7.61
CA ASP A 184 -5.24 -6.60 8.04
C ASP A 184 -6.36 -7.52 7.53
N LYS A 185 -7.58 -7.25 8.02
CA LYS A 185 -8.78 -7.99 7.64
C LYS A 185 -9.09 -7.80 6.16
N ASP A 186 -9.50 -8.86 5.52
CA ASP A 186 -9.92 -8.88 4.12
C ASP A 186 -11.03 -7.85 3.82
N VAL A 187 -12.07 -7.80 4.65
CA VAL A 187 -13.18 -6.85 4.49
C VAL A 187 -12.72 -5.39 4.60
N TYR A 188 -11.77 -5.09 5.49
CA TYR A 188 -11.24 -3.75 5.65
C TYR A 188 -10.36 -3.35 4.45
N LEU A 189 -9.45 -4.23 4.03
CA LEU A 189 -8.58 -3.98 2.88
C LEU A 189 -9.37 -3.87 1.57
N ASN A 190 -10.45 -4.65 1.41
CA ASN A 190 -11.36 -4.53 0.27
C ASN A 190 -12.06 -3.16 0.27
N ALA A 191 -12.61 -2.72 1.43
CA ALA A 191 -13.22 -1.41 1.55
C ALA A 191 -12.23 -0.28 1.28
N LEU A 192 -11.00 -0.40 1.77
CA LEU A 192 -9.94 0.57 1.52
C LEU A 192 -9.56 0.62 0.02
N GLY A 193 -9.47 -0.53 -0.63
CA GLY A 193 -9.21 -0.63 -2.07
C GLY A 193 -10.30 0.02 -2.91
N GLU A 194 -11.57 -0.21 -2.57
CA GLU A 194 -12.71 0.44 -3.22
C GLU A 194 -12.71 1.96 -3.00
N ASN A 195 -12.32 2.43 -1.83
CA ASN A 195 -12.21 3.86 -1.54
C ASN A 195 -11.03 4.52 -2.27
N TRP A 196 -9.95 3.81 -2.54
CA TRP A 196 -8.75 4.38 -3.20
C TRP A 196 -8.76 4.27 -4.71
N MET A 197 -9.30 3.17 -5.27
CA MET A 197 -9.19 2.84 -6.70
C MET A 197 -10.50 2.38 -7.32
N GLY A 198 -11.56 2.22 -6.53
CA GLY A 198 -12.84 1.66 -6.94
C GLY A 198 -13.98 2.66 -6.97
N ALA A 199 -15.21 2.16 -6.88
CA ALA A 199 -16.43 2.95 -6.93
C ALA A 199 -16.72 3.75 -5.64
N GLY A 200 -16.02 3.48 -4.54
CA GLY A 200 -16.17 4.18 -3.25
C GLY A 200 -15.65 5.62 -3.24
N TRP A 201 -14.98 6.02 -4.29
CA TRP A 201 -14.35 7.32 -4.44
C TRP A 201 -15.28 8.54 -4.30
N ASP A 202 -16.54 8.41 -4.70
CA ASP A 202 -17.53 9.51 -4.68
C ASP A 202 -18.35 9.58 -3.38
N TYR A 203 -18.13 8.65 -2.44
CA TYR A 203 -18.82 8.59 -1.17
C TYR A 203 -17.92 9.10 -0.06
N SER A 204 -18.12 10.35 0.37
CA SER A 204 -17.63 10.87 1.63
C SER A 204 -18.77 10.83 2.64
N ASP A 205 -18.61 10.10 3.73
CA ASP A 205 -19.46 10.26 4.91
C ASP A 205 -19.14 11.59 5.59
#